data_a78a71f1c04aad3b820d27d5f5c66fb8
#
_entry.id   a78a71f1c04aad3b820d27d5f5c66fb8
#
_cell.length_a   1.000
_cell.length_b   1.000
_cell.length_c   1.000
_cell.angle_alpha   90.00
_cell.angle_beta   90.00
_cell.angle_gamma   90.00
#
_symmetry.space_group_name_H-M   'P 1'
#
loop_
_entity.id
_entity.type
_entity.pdbx_description
1 polymer ?
#
loop_
_entity_poly.entity_id
_entity_poly.type
_entity_poly.pdbx_seq_one_letter_code
_entity_poly.pdbx_strand_id
1 'polypeptide(L)'
;MERSGIYMAPPYQKSGSRRRLSDHRGTKLQPATLFVPNAPNLAPEVHFPLQTVSAPDRPPYPRFVNRFDSREILLVVDGSCVNNGRHGNKCEPPVAGCSFTFKGNPTSSLDPAPQPVTFPFRSTDPDFNNQVVKGTIAFRLEREGPLGQPIEHTSNRAKLRAVIAALQFRPWDAEGWRRVVILTDLEYIVSGATTWLPRWIKRGWRKRANRDLWEELQGIIEELRSRKCEVSFWLVTNEFESQFIGRTKAAARSAARTEGVEMEKFTKLCGIML
;
A
#
# COMPACT_ATOMS: atom_id res chain seq x y z
N MET A 1 -26.55 8.50 24.84
CA MET A 1 -26.03 9.27 23.69
C MET A 1 -24.58 9.65 24.00
N GLU A 2 -23.67 8.73 23.78
CA GLU A 2 -22.23 8.97 23.99
C GLU A 2 -21.61 9.41 22.66
N ARG A 3 -21.02 10.60 22.68
CA ARG A 3 -20.29 11.16 21.54
C ARG A 3 -18.93 10.48 21.50
N SER A 4 -18.73 9.59 20.56
CA SER A 4 -17.39 9.08 20.23
C SER A 4 -16.55 10.21 19.65
N GLY A 5 -15.69 10.78 20.47
CA GLY A 5 -14.74 11.80 20.08
C GLY A 5 -13.67 11.22 19.18
N ILE A 6 -13.61 11.70 17.94
CA ILE A 6 -12.52 11.43 17.02
C ILE A 6 -11.32 12.28 17.47
N TYR A 7 -10.30 11.64 18.03
CA TYR A 7 -9.03 12.30 18.31
C TYR A 7 -8.31 12.57 17.00
N MET A 8 -8.35 13.82 16.56
CA MET A 8 -7.44 14.34 15.55
C MET A 8 -6.08 14.57 16.21
N ALA A 9 -5.05 13.89 15.76
CA ALA A 9 -3.69 14.26 16.13
C ALA A 9 -3.42 15.70 15.68
N PRO A 10 -2.76 16.54 16.51
CA PRO A 10 -2.44 17.92 16.13
C PRO A 10 -1.55 17.93 14.88
N PRO A 11 -1.63 18.99 14.05
CA PRO A 11 -0.81 19.12 12.87
C PRO A 11 0.67 19.06 13.27
N TYR A 12 1.40 18.12 12.67
CA TYR A 12 2.82 17.89 12.90
C TYR A 12 3.59 19.19 12.62
N GLN A 13 4.07 19.83 13.69
CA GLN A 13 5.03 20.93 13.56
C GLN A 13 6.31 20.38 12.93
N LYS A 14 6.71 20.97 11.81
CA LYS A 14 8.01 20.75 11.19
C LYS A 14 9.10 21.08 12.20
N SER A 15 9.53 20.14 13.01
CA SER A 15 10.86 20.22 13.59
C SER A 15 11.84 19.99 12.45
N GLY A 16 12.48 21.03 12.01
CA GLY A 16 13.49 21.04 10.95
C GLY A 16 14.76 20.29 11.36
N SER A 17 14.66 19.00 11.50
CA SER A 17 15.81 18.10 11.56
C SER A 17 15.83 17.33 10.26
N ARG A 18 16.68 17.77 9.33
CA ARG A 18 17.21 16.94 8.25
C ARG A 18 17.93 15.76 8.90
N ARG A 19 17.20 14.72 9.30
CA ARG A 19 17.81 13.42 9.59
C ARG A 19 18.45 12.95 8.29
N ARG A 20 19.73 13.23 8.14
CA ARG A 20 20.58 12.50 7.19
C ARG A 20 20.48 11.04 7.59
N LEU A 21 19.96 10.20 6.69
CA LEU A 21 19.98 8.72 6.77
C LEU A 21 21.41 8.13 6.80
N SER A 22 22.41 8.92 7.21
CA SER A 22 23.83 8.58 7.10
C SER A 22 24.45 7.98 8.36
N ASP A 23 23.73 7.75 9.45
CA ASP A 23 24.32 7.26 10.70
C ASP A 23 23.88 5.88 11.18
N HIS A 24 23.38 5.03 10.29
CA HIS A 24 23.21 3.60 10.61
C HIS A 24 24.54 2.80 10.38
N ARG A 25 25.65 3.31 10.89
CA ARG A 25 26.87 2.52 11.00
C ARG A 25 26.68 1.49 12.10
N GLY A 26 26.21 0.28 11.71
CA GLY A 26 26.17 -0.85 12.62
C GLY A 26 24.94 -1.74 12.58
N THR A 27 23.78 -1.25 12.20
CA THR A 27 22.56 -2.08 12.10
C THR A 27 22.57 -2.82 10.76
N LYS A 28 22.66 -4.16 10.80
CA LYS A 28 22.56 -4.98 9.62
C LYS A 28 21.16 -4.80 9.03
N LEU A 29 21.08 -4.10 7.91
CA LEU A 29 19.84 -3.84 7.20
C LEU A 29 19.18 -5.18 6.85
N GLN A 30 17.95 -5.38 7.34
CA GLN A 30 17.19 -6.58 7.04
C GLN A 30 16.11 -6.25 6.01
N PRO A 31 16.14 -6.87 4.82
CA PRO A 31 15.08 -6.70 3.83
C PRO A 31 13.75 -7.28 4.33
N ALA A 32 12.68 -6.99 3.61
CA ALA A 32 11.45 -7.75 3.75
C ALA A 32 11.67 -9.22 3.34
N THR A 33 10.78 -10.10 3.77
CA THR A 33 10.88 -11.53 3.45
C THR A 33 10.00 -11.88 2.24
N LEU A 34 10.38 -12.92 1.51
CA LEU A 34 9.50 -13.53 0.52
C LEU A 34 8.48 -14.40 1.28
N PHE A 35 7.20 -14.19 0.99
CA PHE A 35 6.15 -15.07 1.48
C PHE A 35 6.08 -16.32 0.59
N VAL A 36 6.21 -17.47 1.21
CA VAL A 36 6.05 -18.78 0.56
C VAL A 36 4.77 -19.40 1.11
N PRO A 37 3.72 -19.59 0.28
CA PRO A 37 2.48 -20.16 0.75
C PRO A 37 2.65 -21.61 1.20
N ASN A 38 2.04 -21.98 2.33
CA ASN A 38 2.06 -23.35 2.86
C ASN A 38 1.45 -24.37 1.89
N ALA A 39 0.54 -23.91 1.04
CA ALA A 39 -0.09 -24.70 -0.03
C ALA A 39 -0.01 -23.91 -1.34
N PRO A 40 1.05 -24.09 -2.16
CA PRO A 40 1.29 -23.29 -3.37
C PRO A 40 0.19 -23.39 -4.41
N ASN A 41 -0.55 -24.48 -4.43
CA ASN A 41 -1.65 -24.73 -5.38
C ASN A 41 -2.97 -24.05 -4.99
N LEU A 42 -3.04 -23.44 -3.81
CA LEU A 42 -4.24 -22.72 -3.38
C LEU A 42 -4.20 -21.27 -3.86
N ALA A 43 -5.32 -20.81 -4.38
CA ALA A 43 -5.50 -19.40 -4.72
C ALA A 43 -5.34 -18.50 -3.48
N PRO A 44 -4.90 -17.24 -3.65
CA PRO A 44 -4.75 -16.30 -2.55
C PRO A 44 -6.00 -16.17 -1.67
N GLU A 45 -7.19 -16.20 -2.26
CA GLU A 45 -8.49 -16.13 -1.57
C GLU A 45 -8.75 -17.31 -0.65
N VAL A 46 -8.23 -18.48 -1.01
CA VAL A 46 -8.33 -19.69 -0.21
C VAL A 46 -7.29 -19.72 0.89
N HIS A 47 -6.11 -19.17 0.62
CA HIS A 47 -5.03 -19.04 1.59
C HIS A 47 -5.33 -18.00 2.66
N PHE A 48 -5.91 -16.87 2.25
CA PHE A 48 -6.31 -15.75 3.11
C PHE A 48 -7.83 -15.49 2.98
N PRO A 49 -8.68 -16.37 3.51
CA PRO A 49 -10.11 -16.15 3.51
C PRO A 49 -10.47 -14.90 4.32
N LEU A 50 -11.59 -14.28 3.96
CA LEU A 50 -12.17 -13.19 4.75
C LEU A 50 -12.64 -13.74 6.10
N GLN A 51 -12.12 -13.17 7.19
CA GLN A 51 -12.49 -13.51 8.56
C GLN A 51 -12.88 -12.26 9.32
N THR A 52 -13.85 -12.39 10.22
CA THR A 52 -14.20 -11.36 11.19
C THR A 52 -13.27 -11.49 12.40
N VAL A 53 -12.47 -10.45 12.64
CA VAL A 53 -11.57 -10.38 13.79
C VAL A 53 -12.26 -9.67 14.92
N SER A 54 -12.25 -10.26 16.10
CA SER A 54 -12.80 -9.68 17.33
C SER A 54 -11.65 -9.32 18.27
N ALA A 55 -11.70 -8.13 18.83
CA ALA A 55 -10.80 -7.69 19.89
C ALA A 55 -11.63 -7.16 21.06
N PRO A 56 -11.16 -7.28 22.32
CA PRO A 56 -11.94 -6.93 23.50
C PRO A 56 -12.51 -5.51 23.49
N ASP A 57 -11.73 -4.54 22.99
CA ASP A 57 -12.05 -3.11 23.08
C ASP A 57 -12.43 -2.49 21.72
N ARG A 58 -12.78 -3.32 20.72
CA ARG A 58 -13.10 -2.84 19.38
C ARG A 58 -14.27 -3.61 18.77
N PRO A 59 -15.10 -2.95 17.96
CA PRO A 59 -16.13 -3.70 17.20
C PRO A 59 -15.45 -4.69 16.25
N PRO A 60 -16.09 -5.82 15.99
CA PRO A 60 -15.58 -6.82 15.04
C PRO A 60 -15.32 -6.20 13.66
N TYR A 61 -14.20 -6.54 13.06
CA TYR A 61 -13.80 -6.01 11.76
C TYR A 61 -13.30 -7.10 10.82
N PRO A 62 -13.60 -7.02 9.51
CA PRO A 62 -13.18 -8.02 8.55
C PRO A 62 -11.72 -7.82 8.12
N ARG A 63 -10.97 -8.94 7.96
CA ARG A 63 -9.61 -8.98 7.40
C ARG A 63 -9.42 -10.24 6.57
N PHE A 64 -8.50 -10.19 5.63
CA PHE A 64 -7.99 -11.40 4.96
C PHE A 64 -6.93 -12.02 5.85
N VAL A 65 -7.27 -13.10 6.54
CA VAL A 65 -6.40 -13.73 7.53
C VAL A 65 -5.88 -15.06 7.00
N ASN A 66 -4.60 -15.33 7.19
CA ASN A 66 -4.00 -16.59 6.79
C ASN A 66 -4.66 -17.75 7.54
N ARG A 67 -5.16 -18.73 6.80
CA ARG A 67 -5.80 -19.91 7.37
C ARG A 67 -4.87 -20.81 8.20
N PHE A 68 -3.56 -20.67 7.99
CA PHE A 68 -2.53 -21.44 8.67
C PHE A 68 -1.85 -20.67 9.82
N ASP A 69 -1.95 -19.34 9.85
CA ASP A 69 -1.50 -18.49 10.97
C ASP A 69 -2.44 -17.30 11.14
N SER A 70 -3.23 -17.33 12.19
CA SER A 70 -4.23 -16.30 12.50
C SER A 70 -3.64 -14.92 12.85
N ARG A 71 -2.32 -14.77 12.89
CA ARG A 71 -1.63 -13.50 13.13
C ARG A 71 -1.03 -12.89 11.87
N GLU A 72 -1.34 -13.44 10.72
CA GLU A 72 -0.91 -12.95 9.41
C GLU A 72 -2.09 -12.45 8.60
N ILE A 73 -1.96 -11.24 8.01
CA ILE A 73 -2.96 -10.65 7.14
C ILE A 73 -2.43 -10.40 5.75
N LEU A 74 -3.36 -10.35 4.79
CA LEU A 74 -3.07 -10.03 3.41
C LEU A 74 -3.53 -8.63 3.06
N LEU A 75 -2.66 -7.87 2.40
CA LEU A 75 -2.97 -6.64 1.69
C LEU A 75 -2.66 -6.85 0.21
N VAL A 76 -3.61 -6.51 -0.64
CA VAL A 76 -3.46 -6.62 -2.09
C VAL A 76 -3.16 -5.24 -2.65
N VAL A 77 -2.14 -5.11 -3.50
CA VAL A 77 -1.73 -3.81 -4.04
C VAL A 77 -1.63 -3.85 -5.55
N ASP A 78 -2.03 -2.76 -6.19
CA ASP A 78 -1.80 -2.54 -7.61
C ASP A 78 -1.65 -1.06 -7.95
N GLY A 79 -1.12 -0.80 -9.14
CA GLY A 79 -0.98 0.53 -9.72
C GLY A 79 -1.08 0.45 -11.23
N SER A 80 -1.72 1.44 -11.80
CA SER A 80 -1.93 1.56 -13.25
C SER A 80 -1.43 2.91 -13.74
N CYS A 81 -0.93 2.97 -14.96
CA CYS A 81 -0.58 4.22 -15.62
C CYS A 81 -1.15 4.22 -17.04
N VAL A 82 -1.91 5.26 -17.37
CA VAL A 82 -2.37 5.53 -18.73
C VAL A 82 -1.35 6.43 -19.44
N ASN A 83 -1.30 6.36 -20.75
CA ASN A 83 -0.36 7.11 -21.60
C ASN A 83 1.13 6.83 -21.30
N ASN A 84 1.43 5.68 -20.67
CA ASN A 84 2.80 5.26 -20.35
C ASN A 84 3.34 4.31 -21.42
N GLY A 85 4.50 4.65 -21.99
CA GLY A 85 5.26 3.77 -22.88
C GLY A 85 4.99 3.97 -24.37
N ARG A 86 5.45 3.01 -25.20
CA ARG A 86 5.46 3.07 -26.69
C ARG A 86 4.07 3.17 -27.32
N HIS A 87 3.05 2.75 -26.62
CA HIS A 87 1.66 2.71 -27.11
C HIS A 87 0.80 3.84 -26.50
N GLY A 88 1.36 4.70 -25.65
CA GLY A 88 0.66 5.84 -25.09
C GLY A 88 0.46 6.96 -26.13
N ASN A 89 -0.60 7.74 -25.98
CA ASN A 89 -0.76 8.97 -26.74
C ASN A 89 0.35 9.95 -26.36
N LYS A 90 1.29 10.22 -27.26
CA LYS A 90 2.43 11.12 -27.02
C LYS A 90 2.03 12.57 -26.77
N CYS A 91 0.80 12.93 -27.09
CA CYS A 91 0.24 14.28 -26.88
C CYS A 91 -0.28 14.48 -25.46
N GLU A 92 -0.46 13.42 -24.68
CA GLU A 92 -0.99 13.51 -23.31
C GLU A 92 0.06 13.01 -22.31
N PRO A 93 0.22 13.71 -21.18
CA PRO A 93 1.16 13.27 -20.14
C PRO A 93 0.68 11.94 -19.53
N PRO A 94 1.61 11.08 -19.07
CA PRO A 94 1.24 9.88 -18.36
C PRO A 94 0.55 10.22 -17.03
N VAL A 95 -0.52 9.50 -16.73
CA VAL A 95 -1.30 9.65 -15.50
C VAL A 95 -1.45 8.31 -14.83
N ALA A 96 -1.14 8.25 -13.53
CA ALA A 96 -1.15 7.00 -12.79
C ALA A 96 -2.13 7.01 -11.61
N GLY A 97 -2.66 5.83 -11.31
CA GLY A 97 -3.51 5.56 -10.15
C GLY A 97 -2.96 4.40 -9.33
N CYS A 98 -3.16 4.49 -8.05
CA CYS A 98 -2.72 3.55 -7.03
C CYS A 98 -3.95 2.94 -6.37
N SER A 99 -3.87 1.69 -5.94
CA SER A 99 -4.93 1.07 -5.16
C SER A 99 -4.39 -0.02 -4.24
N PHE A 100 -5.07 -0.22 -3.12
CA PHE A 100 -4.87 -1.38 -2.26
C PHE A 100 -6.19 -1.86 -1.67
N THR A 101 -6.29 -3.17 -1.45
CA THR A 101 -7.43 -3.82 -0.82
C THR A 101 -6.97 -4.50 0.47
N PHE A 102 -7.68 -4.23 1.58
CA PHE A 102 -7.31 -4.69 2.92
C PHE A 102 -8.41 -5.51 3.62
N LYS A 103 -9.58 -5.60 3.00
CA LYS A 103 -10.70 -6.44 3.44
C LYS A 103 -11.66 -6.71 2.29
N GLY A 104 -12.52 -7.71 2.43
CA GLY A 104 -13.57 -8.01 1.46
C GLY A 104 -14.65 -6.92 1.41
N ASN A 105 -15.30 -6.81 0.27
CA ASN A 105 -16.53 -6.08 0.17
C ASN A 105 -17.68 -7.00 0.62
N PRO A 106 -18.49 -6.60 1.59
CA PRO A 106 -19.68 -7.36 1.97
C PRO A 106 -20.77 -7.33 0.90
N THR A 107 -20.73 -6.37 -0.01
CA THR A 107 -21.64 -6.25 -1.13
C THR A 107 -21.03 -6.74 -2.43
N SER A 108 -21.87 -7.23 -3.30
CA SER A 108 -21.63 -7.93 -4.57
C SER A 108 -20.42 -7.48 -5.42
N SER A 109 -19.86 -8.43 -6.16
CA SER A 109 -18.79 -8.26 -7.17
C SER A 109 -19.13 -7.33 -8.35
N LEU A 110 -20.36 -6.82 -8.43
CA LEU A 110 -20.89 -5.97 -9.51
C LEU A 110 -20.79 -4.47 -9.21
N ASP A 111 -20.27 -4.09 -8.04
CA ASP A 111 -20.11 -2.67 -7.72
C ASP A 111 -19.12 -1.98 -8.67
N PRO A 112 -19.44 -0.76 -9.14
CA PRO A 112 -18.51 0.02 -9.95
C PRO A 112 -17.21 0.28 -9.19
N ALA A 113 -16.12 0.46 -9.94
CA ALA A 113 -14.84 0.81 -9.35
C ALA A 113 -14.99 2.09 -8.49
N PRO A 114 -14.37 2.12 -7.31
CA PRO A 114 -14.50 3.28 -6.43
C PRO A 114 -13.92 4.53 -7.07
N GLN A 115 -14.56 5.68 -6.83
CA GLN A 115 -13.98 6.97 -7.20
C GLN A 115 -12.69 7.19 -6.41
N PRO A 116 -11.62 7.75 -7.01
CA PRO A 116 -10.37 7.97 -6.31
C PRO A 116 -10.53 9.01 -5.20
N VAL A 117 -9.92 8.74 -4.05
CA VAL A 117 -9.85 9.71 -2.96
C VAL A 117 -8.68 10.67 -3.14
N THR A 118 -8.83 11.89 -2.63
CA THR A 118 -7.78 12.90 -2.60
C THR A 118 -7.16 12.94 -1.20
N PHE A 119 -5.83 12.97 -1.11
CA PHE A 119 -5.12 13.16 0.16
C PHE A 119 -4.75 14.62 0.38
N PRO A 120 -4.72 15.10 1.62
CA PRO A 120 -5.27 14.45 2.81
C PRO A 120 -6.79 14.39 2.76
N PHE A 121 -7.37 13.25 3.04
CA PHE A 121 -8.82 13.10 3.13
C PHE A 121 -9.31 13.51 4.53
N ARG A 122 -10.56 13.90 4.60
CA ARG A 122 -11.26 14.15 5.86
C ARG A 122 -12.10 12.94 6.23
N SER A 123 -12.23 12.67 7.53
CA SER A 123 -13.11 11.60 8.02
C SER A 123 -14.59 11.80 7.63
N THR A 124 -14.94 12.98 7.21
CA THR A 124 -16.29 13.36 6.69
C THR A 124 -16.42 13.17 5.18
N ASP A 125 -15.35 12.79 4.47
CA ASP A 125 -15.40 12.57 3.02
C ASP A 125 -16.22 11.30 2.72
N PRO A 126 -17.39 11.42 2.04
CA PRO A 126 -18.26 10.28 1.76
C PRO A 126 -17.60 9.23 0.88
N ASP A 127 -16.78 9.64 -0.11
CA ASP A 127 -16.11 8.73 -1.03
C ASP A 127 -15.04 7.93 -0.31
N PHE A 128 -14.28 8.57 0.58
CA PHE A 128 -13.32 7.89 1.43
C PHE A 128 -13.99 6.87 2.35
N ASN A 129 -15.04 7.26 3.06
CA ASN A 129 -15.78 6.37 3.95
C ASN A 129 -16.37 5.18 3.19
N ASN A 130 -16.93 5.42 2.00
CA ASN A 130 -17.44 4.35 1.13
C ASN A 130 -16.33 3.37 0.74
N GLN A 131 -15.15 3.85 0.37
CA GLN A 131 -14.01 2.99 0.05
C GLN A 131 -13.53 2.20 1.26
N VAL A 132 -13.48 2.82 2.44
CA VAL A 132 -13.14 2.12 3.69
C VAL A 132 -14.16 1.02 3.99
N VAL A 133 -15.46 1.28 3.85
CA VAL A 133 -16.51 0.27 4.01
C VAL A 133 -16.33 -0.86 3.00
N LYS A 134 -16.09 -0.54 1.74
CA LYS A 134 -15.86 -1.53 0.66
C LYS A 134 -14.49 -2.24 0.74
N GLY A 135 -13.56 -1.75 1.53
CA GLY A 135 -12.27 -2.37 1.80
C GLY A 135 -11.22 -2.20 0.71
N THR A 136 -11.44 -1.32 -0.25
CA THR A 136 -10.50 -0.99 -1.32
C THR A 136 -10.34 0.52 -1.40
N ILE A 137 -9.10 0.99 -1.25
CA ILE A 137 -8.74 2.41 -1.38
C ILE A 137 -8.05 2.62 -2.72
N ALA A 138 -8.50 3.64 -3.47
CA ALA A 138 -7.92 4.04 -4.74
C ALA A 138 -7.68 5.55 -4.76
N PHE A 139 -6.54 5.98 -5.31
CA PHE A 139 -6.16 7.39 -5.38
C PHE A 139 -5.24 7.64 -6.58
N ARG A 140 -5.17 8.91 -7.01
CA ARG A 140 -4.21 9.34 -8.04
C ARG A 140 -2.79 9.33 -7.49
N LEU A 141 -1.82 8.98 -8.32
CA LEU A 141 -0.41 9.17 -7.96
C LEU A 141 -0.13 10.67 -7.90
N GLU A 142 0.58 11.09 -6.87
CA GLU A 142 0.97 12.48 -6.65
C GLU A 142 1.95 12.95 -7.74
N ARG A 143 2.00 14.27 -8.00
CA ARG A 143 2.96 14.90 -8.93
C ARG A 143 4.34 15.12 -8.29
N GLU A 144 4.39 15.18 -6.97
CA GLU A 144 5.63 15.32 -6.20
C GLU A 144 5.93 14.03 -5.43
N GLY A 145 7.23 13.74 -5.31
CA GLY A 145 7.72 12.65 -4.47
C GLY A 145 7.85 13.02 -2.99
N PRO A 146 8.27 12.08 -2.12
CA PRO A 146 8.42 12.30 -0.67
C PRO A 146 9.31 13.47 -0.28
N LEU A 147 10.23 13.87 -1.15
CA LEU A 147 11.14 14.99 -0.91
C LEU A 147 10.68 16.30 -1.58
N GLY A 148 9.45 16.34 -2.14
CA GLY A 148 8.91 17.49 -2.85
C GLY A 148 9.45 17.68 -4.27
N GLN A 149 10.17 16.69 -4.80
CA GLN A 149 10.67 16.72 -6.18
C GLN A 149 9.55 16.33 -7.17
N PRO A 150 9.48 16.97 -8.35
CA PRO A 150 8.58 16.55 -9.40
C PRO A 150 8.92 15.13 -9.86
N ILE A 151 7.91 14.36 -10.20
CA ILE A 151 8.07 12.96 -10.59
C ILE A 151 7.33 12.63 -11.88
N GLU A 152 7.84 11.65 -12.61
CA GLU A 152 7.13 11.07 -13.74
C GLU A 152 6.21 9.93 -13.28
N HIS A 153 5.01 9.88 -13.86
CA HIS A 153 4.08 8.81 -13.61
C HIS A 153 4.45 7.57 -14.41
N THR A 154 4.62 6.45 -13.71
CA THR A 154 4.85 5.12 -14.30
C THR A 154 4.07 4.06 -13.53
N SER A 155 3.76 2.94 -14.17
CA SER A 155 3.09 1.81 -13.52
C SER A 155 3.89 1.26 -12.33
N ASN A 156 5.22 1.16 -12.48
CA ASN A 156 6.08 0.69 -11.39
C ASN A 156 6.07 1.63 -10.19
N ARG A 157 6.08 2.95 -10.44
CA ARG A 157 5.98 3.95 -9.37
C ARG A 157 4.64 3.89 -8.67
N ALA A 158 3.55 3.77 -9.44
CA ALA A 158 2.20 3.66 -8.87
C ALA A 158 2.04 2.41 -7.99
N LYS A 159 2.53 1.26 -8.43
CA LYS A 159 2.50 0.03 -7.63
C LYS A 159 3.32 0.15 -6.35
N LEU A 160 4.53 0.73 -6.42
CA LEU A 160 5.37 0.96 -5.24
C LEU A 160 4.71 1.95 -4.26
N ARG A 161 4.07 3.01 -4.78
CA ARG A 161 3.32 3.95 -3.95
C ARG A 161 2.10 3.31 -3.28
N ALA A 162 1.42 2.39 -3.97
CA ALA A 162 0.31 1.62 -3.40
C ALA A 162 0.77 0.74 -2.23
N VAL A 163 1.94 0.10 -2.33
CA VAL A 163 2.54 -0.65 -1.22
C VAL A 163 2.76 0.25 0.01
N ILE A 164 3.37 1.41 -0.20
CA ILE A 164 3.63 2.38 0.87
C ILE A 164 2.31 2.81 1.52
N ALA A 165 1.30 3.15 0.71
CA ALA A 165 -0.01 3.56 1.20
C ALA A 165 -0.68 2.45 2.03
N ALA A 166 -0.66 1.22 1.54
CA ALA A 166 -1.24 0.07 2.23
C ALA A 166 -0.61 -0.17 3.60
N LEU A 167 0.73 -0.10 3.69
CA LEU A 167 1.46 -0.28 4.94
C LEU A 167 1.25 0.87 5.94
N GLN A 168 1.08 2.10 5.46
CA GLN A 168 0.83 3.30 6.28
C GLN A 168 -0.63 3.45 6.70
N PHE A 169 -1.56 2.77 6.01
CA PHE A 169 -3.00 3.00 6.15
C PHE A 169 -3.53 2.75 7.56
N ARG A 170 -2.98 1.78 8.28
CA ARG A 170 -3.37 1.45 9.64
C ARG A 170 -2.14 1.09 10.48
N PRO A 171 -2.23 1.23 11.81
CA PRO A 171 -1.21 0.72 12.71
C PRO A 171 -1.35 -0.81 12.83
N TRP A 172 -0.89 -1.55 11.83
CA TRP A 172 -1.07 -3.00 11.72
C TRP A 172 -0.52 -3.76 12.93
N ASP A 173 0.60 -3.30 13.48
CA ASP A 173 1.19 -3.81 14.70
C ASP A 173 0.27 -3.62 15.92
N ALA A 174 -0.39 -2.46 16.03
CA ALA A 174 -1.34 -2.18 17.11
C ALA A 174 -2.68 -2.91 16.94
N GLU A 175 -3.02 -3.41 15.75
CA GLU A 175 -4.12 -4.36 15.56
C GLU A 175 -3.77 -5.78 16.05
N GLY A 176 -2.49 -6.03 16.41
CA GLY A 176 -2.00 -7.32 16.90
C GLY A 176 -1.42 -8.23 15.84
N TRP A 177 -1.23 -7.74 14.61
CA TRP A 177 -0.67 -8.54 13.53
C TRP A 177 0.83 -8.73 13.68
N ARG A 178 1.26 -9.97 13.53
CA ARG A 178 2.69 -10.33 13.54
C ARG A 178 3.32 -10.21 12.18
N ARG A 179 2.52 -10.39 11.12
CA ARG A 179 2.98 -10.27 9.75
C ARG A 179 1.91 -9.66 8.84
N VAL A 180 2.37 -8.74 8.00
CA VAL A 180 1.61 -8.20 6.87
C VAL A 180 2.18 -8.79 5.59
N VAL A 181 1.36 -9.51 4.83
CA VAL A 181 1.72 -10.07 3.53
C VAL A 181 1.19 -9.15 2.44
N ILE A 182 2.08 -8.65 1.58
CA ILE A 182 1.75 -7.82 0.42
C ILE A 182 1.65 -8.72 -0.81
N LEU A 183 0.45 -8.82 -1.39
CA LEU A 183 0.19 -9.55 -2.62
C LEU A 183 0.30 -8.60 -3.82
N THR A 184 1.11 -8.96 -4.81
CA THR A 184 1.27 -8.22 -6.07
C THR A 184 1.68 -9.14 -7.21
N ASP A 185 1.38 -8.75 -8.44
CA ASP A 185 1.80 -9.43 -9.69
C ASP A 185 3.11 -8.86 -10.26
N LEU A 186 3.78 -7.93 -9.57
CA LEU A 186 4.97 -7.25 -10.09
C LEU A 186 6.26 -7.72 -9.42
N GLU A 187 7.03 -8.52 -10.14
CA GLU A 187 8.33 -9.01 -9.69
C GLU A 187 9.29 -7.88 -9.25
N TYR A 188 9.25 -6.73 -9.94
CA TYR A 188 10.07 -5.56 -9.56
C TYR A 188 9.86 -5.14 -8.10
N ILE A 189 8.63 -5.21 -7.59
CA ILE A 189 8.31 -4.89 -6.20
C ILE A 189 8.86 -5.98 -5.27
N VAL A 190 8.52 -7.24 -5.57
CA VAL A 190 8.90 -8.37 -4.70
C VAL A 190 10.41 -8.52 -4.63
N SER A 191 11.09 -8.65 -5.77
CA SER A 191 12.54 -8.79 -5.83
C SER A 191 13.25 -7.53 -5.31
N GLY A 192 12.68 -6.35 -5.56
CA GLY A 192 13.16 -5.08 -5.02
C GLY A 192 13.22 -5.09 -3.50
N ALA A 193 12.10 -5.39 -2.84
CA ALA A 193 11.98 -5.35 -1.40
C ALA A 193 12.73 -6.48 -0.68
N THR A 194 12.78 -7.68 -1.28
CA THR A 194 13.34 -8.87 -0.61
C THR A 194 14.80 -9.11 -0.92
N THR A 195 15.29 -8.70 -2.10
CA THR A 195 16.61 -9.10 -2.59
C THR A 195 17.50 -7.92 -2.98
N TRP A 196 16.97 -6.94 -3.73
CA TRP A 196 17.81 -5.91 -4.34
C TRP A 196 18.10 -4.73 -3.43
N LEU A 197 17.17 -4.38 -2.57
CA LEU A 197 17.24 -3.20 -1.70
C LEU A 197 18.54 -3.13 -0.85
N PRO A 198 18.99 -4.20 -0.16
CA PRO A 198 20.25 -4.17 0.58
C PRO A 198 21.47 -3.90 -0.30
N ARG A 199 21.45 -4.43 -1.54
CA ARG A 199 22.54 -4.20 -2.51
C ARG A 199 22.53 -2.77 -3.02
N TRP A 200 21.37 -2.18 -3.26
CA TRP A 200 21.24 -0.80 -3.70
C TRP A 200 21.75 0.17 -2.64
N ILE A 201 21.37 -0.04 -1.39
CA ILE A 201 21.83 0.77 -0.25
C ILE A 201 23.35 0.66 -0.11
N LYS A 202 23.91 -0.55 -0.09
CA LYS A 202 25.37 -0.79 0.00
C LYS A 202 26.15 -0.11 -1.13
N ARG A 203 25.54 -0.01 -2.32
CA ARG A 203 26.16 0.63 -3.50
C ARG A 203 25.84 2.14 -3.62
N GLY A 204 25.26 2.77 -2.58
CA GLY A 204 24.92 4.18 -2.58
C GLY A 204 23.84 4.56 -3.58
N TRP A 205 22.87 3.68 -3.86
CA TRP A 205 21.70 3.93 -4.70
C TRP A 205 21.99 4.32 -6.16
N ARG A 206 23.14 4.06 -6.70
CA ARG A 206 23.59 4.51 -8.04
C ARG A 206 22.45 4.46 -9.09
N LYS A 207 21.90 5.64 -9.47
CA LYS A 207 20.89 5.86 -10.51
C LYS A 207 19.71 4.87 -10.48
N ARG A 208 19.16 4.60 -9.30
CA ARG A 208 17.99 3.70 -9.17
C ARG A 208 16.68 4.47 -9.37
N ALA A 209 15.84 3.95 -10.27
CA ALA A 209 14.49 4.46 -10.44
C ALA A 209 13.68 4.35 -9.13
N ASN A 210 12.88 5.36 -8.84
CA ASN A 210 12.00 5.41 -7.66
C ASN A 210 12.75 5.28 -6.32
N ARG A 211 14.02 5.72 -6.26
CA ARG A 211 14.84 5.66 -5.05
C ARG A 211 14.11 6.25 -3.84
N ASP A 212 13.48 7.39 -4.02
CA ASP A 212 12.73 8.13 -3.02
C ASP A 212 11.62 7.26 -2.36
N LEU A 213 10.87 6.52 -3.16
CA LEU A 213 9.85 5.60 -2.66
C LEU A 213 10.46 4.34 -2.02
N TRP A 214 11.59 3.85 -2.54
CA TRP A 214 12.29 2.72 -1.94
C TRP A 214 12.86 3.06 -0.56
N GLU A 215 13.39 4.27 -0.38
CA GLU A 215 13.86 4.77 0.92
C GLU A 215 12.69 4.92 1.91
N GLU A 216 11.54 5.44 1.47
CA GLU A 216 10.32 5.51 2.29
C GLU A 216 9.82 4.12 2.68
N LEU A 217 9.73 3.19 1.74
CA LEU A 217 9.31 1.80 2.00
C LEU A 217 10.23 1.12 3.01
N GLN A 218 11.55 1.28 2.87
CA GLN A 218 12.51 0.71 3.81
C GLN A 218 12.29 1.21 5.23
N GLY A 219 12.06 2.51 5.39
CA GLY A 219 11.76 3.10 6.69
C GLY A 219 10.52 2.50 7.35
N ILE A 220 9.45 2.26 6.56
CA ILE A 220 8.21 1.65 7.05
C ILE A 220 8.44 0.19 7.46
N ILE A 221 9.18 -0.59 6.65
CA ILE A 221 9.51 -1.98 6.97
C ILE A 221 10.31 -2.07 8.27
N GLU A 222 11.28 -1.19 8.49
CA GLU A 222 12.06 -1.15 9.72
C GLU A 222 11.22 -0.73 10.93
N GLU A 223 10.33 0.25 10.76
CA GLU A 223 9.41 0.70 11.79
C GLU A 223 8.48 -0.44 12.24
N LEU A 224 7.80 -1.11 11.30
CA LEU A 224 6.92 -2.25 11.61
C LEU A 224 7.69 -3.39 12.29
N ARG A 225 8.88 -3.72 11.78
CA ARG A 225 9.73 -4.76 12.38
C ARG A 225 10.15 -4.42 13.80
N SER A 226 10.51 -3.17 14.08
CA SER A 226 10.86 -2.73 15.44
C SER A 226 9.71 -2.93 16.44
N ARG A 227 8.47 -2.92 15.94
CA ARG A 227 7.24 -3.20 16.67
C ARG A 227 6.79 -4.68 16.57
N LYS A 228 7.69 -5.57 16.13
CA LYS A 228 7.47 -7.01 16.00
C LYS A 228 6.40 -7.40 14.96
N CYS A 229 6.16 -6.54 13.98
CA CYS A 229 5.31 -6.81 12.82
C CYS A 229 6.20 -6.92 11.58
N GLU A 230 6.28 -8.10 10.98
CA GLU A 230 7.06 -8.36 9.77
C GLU A 230 6.29 -7.97 8.52
N VAL A 231 7.02 -7.57 7.47
CA VAL A 231 6.47 -7.37 6.13
C VAL A 231 7.03 -8.45 5.21
N SER A 232 6.13 -9.17 4.54
CA SER A 232 6.47 -10.18 3.55
C SER A 232 5.80 -9.87 2.22
N PHE A 233 6.42 -10.29 1.12
CA PHE A 233 5.89 -10.07 -0.22
C PHE A 233 5.56 -11.40 -0.89
N TRP A 234 4.38 -11.50 -1.46
CA TRP A 234 3.90 -12.63 -2.25
C TRP A 234 3.76 -12.23 -3.71
N LEU A 235 4.59 -12.82 -4.57
CA LEU A 235 4.44 -12.69 -6.01
C LEU A 235 3.42 -13.72 -6.50
N VAL A 236 2.34 -13.22 -7.10
CA VAL A 236 1.38 -14.08 -7.80
C VAL A 236 1.69 -14.06 -9.27
N THR A 237 1.90 -15.24 -9.84
CA THR A 237 2.02 -15.45 -11.28
C THR A 237 0.65 -15.49 -11.93
N ASN A 238 0.57 -15.24 -13.25
CA ASN A 238 -0.70 -15.20 -14.00
C ASN A 238 -1.47 -16.54 -14.04
N GLU A 239 -0.97 -17.57 -13.41
CA GLU A 239 -1.61 -18.89 -13.31
C GLU A 239 -2.85 -18.89 -12.42
N PHE A 240 -2.99 -17.87 -11.55
CA PHE A 240 -4.15 -17.71 -10.69
C PHE A 240 -4.96 -16.48 -11.13
N GLU A 241 -6.18 -16.69 -11.59
CA GLU A 241 -7.18 -15.63 -11.73
C GLU A 241 -7.65 -15.20 -10.34
N SER A 242 -6.86 -14.37 -9.66
CA SER A 242 -7.21 -13.86 -8.34
C SER A 242 -8.23 -12.74 -8.44
N GLN A 243 -9.40 -12.92 -7.85
CA GLN A 243 -10.42 -11.88 -7.73
C GLN A 243 -9.91 -10.67 -6.94
N PHE A 244 -9.04 -10.89 -5.95
CA PHE A 244 -8.41 -9.83 -5.17
C PHE A 244 -7.58 -8.92 -6.06
N ILE A 245 -6.73 -9.49 -6.91
CA ILE A 245 -5.90 -8.73 -7.85
C ILE A 245 -6.77 -8.02 -8.88
N GLY A 246 -7.73 -8.72 -9.47
CA GLY A 246 -8.64 -8.16 -10.48
C GLY A 246 -9.35 -6.91 -9.98
N ARG A 247 -9.91 -6.95 -8.79
CA ARG A 247 -10.59 -5.84 -8.15
C ARG A 247 -9.64 -4.66 -7.86
N THR A 248 -8.49 -4.93 -7.25
CA THR A 248 -7.51 -3.90 -6.92
C THR A 248 -6.98 -3.23 -8.20
N LYS A 249 -6.72 -4.02 -9.24
CA LYS A 249 -6.30 -3.54 -10.55
C LYS A 249 -7.34 -2.65 -11.23
N ALA A 250 -8.62 -3.03 -11.17
CA ALA A 250 -9.71 -2.23 -11.69
C ALA A 250 -9.80 -0.87 -10.98
N ALA A 251 -9.67 -0.85 -9.65
CA ALA A 251 -9.68 0.37 -8.86
C ALA A 251 -8.49 1.30 -9.19
N ALA A 252 -7.28 0.76 -9.35
CA ALA A 252 -6.11 1.53 -9.77
C ALA A 252 -6.28 2.13 -11.18
N ARG A 253 -6.87 1.36 -12.11
CA ARG A 253 -7.17 1.85 -13.46
C ARG A 253 -8.21 2.95 -13.45
N SER A 254 -9.26 2.82 -12.67
CA SER A 254 -10.28 3.85 -12.49
C SER A 254 -9.63 5.13 -11.96
N ALA A 255 -8.82 5.04 -10.92
CA ALA A 255 -8.12 6.19 -10.35
C ALA A 255 -7.21 6.88 -11.37
N ALA A 256 -6.54 6.14 -12.25
CA ALA A 256 -5.71 6.72 -13.32
C ALA A 256 -6.53 7.46 -14.39
N ARG A 257 -7.80 7.10 -14.61
CA ARG A 257 -8.66 7.65 -15.67
C ARG A 257 -9.60 8.74 -15.21
N THR A 258 -9.83 8.87 -13.91
CA THR A 258 -10.77 9.87 -13.38
C THR A 258 -10.22 11.28 -13.62
N GLU A 259 -10.95 12.08 -14.35
CA GLU A 259 -10.60 13.48 -14.64
C GLU A 259 -10.86 14.39 -13.43
N GLY A 260 -10.19 15.53 -13.39
CA GLY A 260 -10.42 16.56 -12.37
C GLY A 260 -9.90 16.26 -10.97
N VAL A 261 -9.33 15.07 -10.74
CA VAL A 261 -8.70 14.70 -9.46
C VAL A 261 -7.19 14.75 -9.63
N GLU A 262 -6.57 15.76 -9.06
CA GLU A 262 -5.12 15.91 -9.05
C GLU A 262 -4.57 15.87 -7.63
N MET A 263 -3.45 15.17 -7.46
CA MET A 263 -2.71 15.13 -6.20
C MET A 263 -1.33 15.71 -6.44
N GLU A 264 -1.09 16.88 -5.84
CA GLU A 264 0.18 17.59 -6.02
C GLU A 264 1.26 17.00 -5.14
N LYS A 265 1.02 16.93 -3.83
CA LYS A 265 2.04 16.63 -2.83
C LYS A 265 1.95 15.20 -2.33
N PHE A 266 3.11 14.56 -2.21
CA PHE A 266 3.19 13.27 -1.52
C PHE A 266 2.63 13.39 -0.10
N THR A 267 1.63 12.57 0.22
CA THR A 267 0.98 12.58 1.52
C THR A 267 1.32 11.30 2.27
N LYS A 268 1.99 11.44 3.40
CA LYS A 268 2.23 10.32 4.30
C LYS A 268 0.93 9.96 5.00
N LEU A 269 0.48 8.71 4.82
CA LEU A 269 -0.66 8.19 5.56
C LEU A 269 -0.21 7.87 6.99
N CYS A 270 -0.77 8.57 7.96
CA CYS A 270 -0.57 8.23 9.37
C CYS A 270 -1.80 7.45 9.82
N GLY A 271 -1.60 6.24 10.31
CA GLY A 271 -2.59 5.24 10.66
C GLY A 271 -3.94 5.79 11.11
N ILE A 272 -4.96 5.48 10.31
CA ILE A 272 -6.33 5.87 10.61
C ILE A 272 -6.93 4.77 11.47
N MET A 273 -7.22 5.12 12.72
CA MET A 273 -8.10 4.31 13.55
C MET A 273 -9.53 4.71 13.22
N LEU A 274 -10.26 3.80 12.58
CA LEU A 274 -11.69 3.90 12.34
C LEU A 274 -12.41 3.05 13.35
#